data_01a939080c54799f15b544325599c661
#
_entry.id   01a939080c54799f15b544325599c661
#
_cell.length_a   1.000
_cell.length_b   1.000
_cell.length_c   1.000
_cell.angle_alpha   90.00
_cell.angle_beta   90.00
_cell.angle_gamma   90.00
#
_symmetry.space_group_name_H-M   'P 1'
#
loop_
_entity.id
_entity.type
_entity.pdbx_description
1 polymer ?
#
loop_
_entity_poly.entity_id
_entity_poly.type
_entity_poly.pdbx_seq_one_letter_code
_entity_poly.pdbx_strand_id
1 'polypeptide(L)'
;MAAKLIIIVGVLLIAYAVYGTVQKVRGKSKSSCCGSAESVIPKPVEDTDESHYPYKYYVSVDGMMCSNCAANVENAINRSGDVWAHVNLGRKRAEVLSKTEKTESDFAKALKGTDYKVTGLERIEKQGRDDNTRIR
;
A
#
# COMPACT_ATOMS: atom_id res chain seq x y z
N MET A 1 -33.05 32.51 30.11
CA MET A 1 -32.25 32.68 28.85
C MET A 1 -30.85 32.10 29.01
N ALA A 2 -30.18 32.37 30.10
CA ALA A 2 -28.81 31.86 30.34
C ALA A 2 -28.65 30.31 30.35
N ALA A 3 -29.61 29.60 30.92
CA ALA A 3 -29.56 28.13 30.96
C ALA A 3 -29.54 27.46 29.58
N LYS A 4 -30.30 28.01 28.59
CA LYS A 4 -30.32 27.52 27.22
C LYS A 4 -28.97 27.72 26.50
N LEU A 5 -28.30 28.84 26.75
CA LEU A 5 -27.00 29.15 26.21
C LEU A 5 -25.93 28.18 26.73
N ILE A 6 -25.95 27.86 28.02
CA ILE A 6 -25.00 26.90 28.64
C ILE A 6 -25.18 25.53 28.05
N ILE A 7 -26.40 25.07 27.81
CA ILE A 7 -26.69 23.75 27.20
C ILE A 7 -26.18 23.69 25.75
N ILE A 8 -26.39 24.76 24.97
CA ILE A 8 -25.93 24.82 23.57
C ILE A 8 -24.39 24.77 23.50
N VAL A 9 -23.72 25.54 24.36
CA VAL A 9 -22.24 25.53 24.43
C VAL A 9 -21.72 24.16 24.86
N GLY A 10 -22.37 23.50 25.84
CA GLY A 10 -22.00 22.16 26.27
C GLY A 10 -22.13 21.11 25.15
N VAL A 11 -23.22 21.15 24.40
CA VAL A 11 -23.44 20.26 23.25
C VAL A 11 -22.41 20.48 22.15
N LEU A 12 -22.06 21.73 21.85
CA LEU A 12 -21.04 22.06 20.86
C LEU A 12 -19.63 21.56 21.27
N LEU A 13 -19.30 21.68 22.55
CA LEU A 13 -18.01 21.17 23.07
C LEU A 13 -17.95 19.64 23.00
N ILE A 14 -19.03 18.95 23.34
CA ILE A 14 -19.09 17.49 23.23
C ILE A 14 -19.00 17.06 21.76
N ALA A 15 -19.73 17.71 20.86
CA ALA A 15 -19.68 17.44 19.43
C ALA A 15 -18.27 17.67 18.86
N TYR A 16 -17.58 18.73 19.30
CA TYR A 16 -16.19 19.00 18.91
C TYR A 16 -15.21 17.94 19.43
N ALA A 17 -15.37 17.51 20.67
CA ALA A 17 -14.55 16.45 21.26
C ALA A 17 -14.75 15.11 20.56
N VAL A 18 -16.00 14.75 20.23
CA VAL A 18 -16.32 13.54 19.48
C VAL A 18 -15.78 13.62 18.05
N TYR A 19 -15.91 14.76 17.39
CA TYR A 19 -15.35 14.98 16.05
C TYR A 19 -13.83 14.82 16.04
N GLY A 20 -13.13 15.37 17.05
CA GLY A 20 -11.69 15.25 17.18
C GLY A 20 -11.21 13.80 17.43
N THR A 21 -12.00 13.02 18.19
CA THR A 21 -11.69 11.60 18.46
C THR A 21 -11.94 10.73 17.21
N VAL A 22 -13.00 10.98 16.47
CA VAL A 22 -13.32 10.25 15.23
C VAL A 22 -12.25 10.50 14.14
N GLN A 23 -11.73 11.70 14.03
CA GLN A 23 -10.62 12.01 13.13
C GLN A 23 -9.32 11.30 13.52
N LYS A 24 -9.04 11.15 14.83
CA LYS A 24 -7.88 10.41 15.31
C LYS A 24 -7.96 8.90 15.04
N VAL A 25 -9.16 8.33 15.09
CA VAL A 25 -9.38 6.91 14.80
C VAL A 25 -9.34 6.62 13.30
N ARG A 26 -9.75 7.58 12.46
CA ARG A 26 -9.69 7.45 10.99
C ARG A 26 -8.32 7.66 10.36
N GLY A 27 -7.36 8.22 11.10
CA GLY A 27 -6.07 8.68 10.55
C GLY A 27 -4.84 7.91 10.97
N LYS A 28 -4.93 6.90 11.85
CA LYS A 28 -3.75 6.14 12.29
C LYS A 28 -4.09 4.70 12.58
N SER A 29 -4.26 3.90 11.55
CA SER A 29 -3.84 2.51 11.64
C SER A 29 -2.32 2.51 11.73
N LYS A 30 -1.76 2.74 12.92
CA LYS A 30 -0.46 2.20 13.24
C LYS A 30 -0.66 0.69 13.25
N SER A 31 -0.37 0.05 12.15
CA SER A 31 -0.23 -1.39 12.08
C SER A 31 0.96 -1.78 12.92
N SER A 32 0.71 -1.96 14.20
CA SER A 32 1.61 -2.64 15.12
C SER A 32 1.76 -4.06 14.60
N CYS A 33 2.86 -4.34 13.97
CA CYS A 33 3.24 -5.65 13.43
C CYS A 33 3.53 -6.66 14.54
N CYS A 34 2.64 -6.97 15.42
CA CYS A 34 2.71 -8.15 16.33
C CYS A 34 1.60 -8.02 17.37
N GLY A 35 0.43 -8.55 17.08
CA GLY A 35 -0.53 -8.68 18.17
C GLY A 35 -2.01 -8.61 17.83
N SER A 36 -2.44 -9.03 16.68
CA SER A 36 -3.82 -9.47 16.48
C SER A 36 -3.87 -10.46 15.32
N ALA A 37 -4.47 -11.58 15.59
CA ALA A 37 -4.63 -12.72 14.68
C ALA A 37 -5.60 -12.44 13.52
N GLU A 38 -5.60 -11.23 12.98
CA GLU A 38 -6.37 -10.89 11.81
C GLU A 38 -5.42 -10.95 10.61
N SER A 39 -5.57 -12.02 9.83
CA SER A 39 -4.80 -12.18 8.59
C SER A 39 -5.16 -11.05 7.63
N VAL A 40 -4.20 -10.21 7.33
CA VAL A 40 -4.36 -9.20 6.28
C VAL A 40 -4.43 -9.92 4.94
N ILE A 41 -5.57 -9.86 4.29
CA ILE A 41 -5.78 -10.45 2.98
C ILE A 41 -5.41 -9.37 1.93
N PRO A 42 -4.55 -9.69 0.96
CA PRO A 42 -4.31 -8.81 -0.18
C PRO A 42 -5.65 -8.48 -0.86
N LYS A 43 -5.90 -7.19 -1.09
CA LYS A 43 -7.09 -6.78 -1.82
C LYS A 43 -6.91 -7.14 -3.30
N PRO A 44 -7.87 -7.82 -3.91
CA PRO A 44 -7.82 -8.09 -5.33
C PRO A 44 -7.78 -6.76 -6.11
N VAL A 45 -6.95 -6.72 -7.13
CA VAL A 45 -6.91 -5.61 -8.09
C VAL A 45 -8.08 -5.80 -9.05
N GLU A 46 -8.73 -4.71 -9.46
CA GLU A 46 -9.89 -4.76 -10.34
C GLU A 46 -9.53 -5.30 -11.73
N ASP A 47 -8.32 -5.02 -12.19
CA ASP A 47 -7.82 -5.41 -13.49
C ASP A 47 -6.67 -6.43 -13.32
N THR A 48 -6.95 -7.69 -13.63
CA THR A 48 -6.00 -8.80 -13.53
C THR A 48 -5.41 -9.19 -14.88
N ASP A 49 -5.62 -8.39 -15.92
CA ASP A 49 -5.05 -8.62 -17.24
C ASP A 49 -3.65 -7.99 -17.33
N GLU A 50 -2.61 -8.82 -17.37
CA GLU A 50 -1.23 -8.36 -17.49
C GLU A 50 -0.94 -7.59 -18.80
N SER A 51 -1.78 -7.77 -19.82
CA SER A 51 -1.60 -7.08 -21.09
C SER A 51 -1.85 -5.56 -20.99
N HIS A 52 -2.67 -5.14 -20.03
CA HIS A 52 -2.96 -3.74 -19.75
C HIS A 52 -1.82 -3.00 -19.02
N TYR A 53 -0.78 -3.73 -18.59
CA TYR A 53 0.34 -3.20 -17.83
C TYR A 53 1.64 -3.28 -18.64
N PRO A 54 1.98 -2.25 -19.42
CA PRO A 54 3.17 -2.25 -20.27
C PRO A 54 4.48 -2.21 -19.48
N TYR A 55 4.45 -1.71 -18.25
CA TYR A 55 5.63 -1.55 -17.42
C TYR A 55 5.69 -2.61 -16.33
N LYS A 56 6.84 -3.23 -16.16
CA LYS A 56 7.13 -4.20 -15.11
C LYS A 56 8.33 -3.78 -14.30
N TYR A 57 8.19 -3.84 -12.98
CA TYR A 57 9.24 -3.45 -12.05
C TYR A 57 9.44 -4.51 -10.98
N TYR A 58 10.68 -4.66 -10.53
CA TYR A 58 11.00 -5.28 -9.26
C TYR A 58 11.34 -4.19 -8.25
N VAL A 59 10.56 -4.11 -7.20
CA VAL A 59 10.75 -3.17 -6.10
C VAL A 59 11.29 -3.94 -4.91
N SER A 60 12.51 -3.66 -4.51
CA SER A 60 13.09 -4.21 -3.29
C SER A 60 12.56 -3.44 -2.10
N VAL A 61 11.99 -4.14 -1.13
CA VAL A 61 11.39 -3.54 0.07
C VAL A 61 11.98 -4.18 1.30
N ASP A 62 12.50 -3.35 2.19
CA ASP A 62 12.99 -3.78 3.50
C ASP A 62 11.95 -3.57 4.60
N GLY A 63 12.09 -4.31 5.72
CA GLY A 63 11.16 -4.27 6.85
C GLY A 63 10.05 -5.32 6.80
N MET A 64 9.96 -6.15 5.76
CA MET A 64 8.99 -7.23 5.69
C MET A 64 9.50 -8.47 6.43
N MET A 65 8.84 -8.83 7.54
CA MET A 65 9.23 -9.99 8.35
C MET A 65 8.18 -11.10 8.36
N CYS A 66 6.97 -10.84 7.87
CA CYS A 66 5.85 -11.78 7.93
C CYS A 66 4.94 -11.65 6.70
N SER A 67 4.06 -12.65 6.51
CA SER A 67 3.08 -12.66 5.41
C SER A 67 2.11 -11.47 5.48
N ASN A 68 1.72 -11.06 6.69
CA ASN A 68 0.88 -9.87 6.88
C ASN A 68 1.61 -8.59 6.47
N CYS A 69 2.93 -8.52 6.69
CA CYS A 69 3.77 -7.42 6.23
C CYS A 69 3.78 -7.34 4.71
N ALA A 70 3.95 -8.47 4.03
CA ALA A 70 3.90 -8.57 2.57
C ALA A 70 2.54 -8.10 2.03
N ALA A 71 1.43 -8.58 2.62
CA ALA A 71 0.09 -8.16 2.24
C ALA A 71 -0.17 -6.66 2.46
N ASN A 72 0.39 -6.08 3.52
CA ASN A 72 0.31 -4.63 3.77
C ASN A 72 1.04 -3.82 2.70
N VAL A 73 2.23 -4.25 2.31
CA VAL A 73 3.02 -3.62 1.23
C VAL A 73 2.27 -3.72 -0.09
N GLU A 74 1.75 -4.90 -0.42
CA GLU A 74 0.94 -5.15 -1.62
C GLU A 74 -0.28 -4.24 -1.68
N ASN A 75 -1.05 -4.18 -0.58
CA ASN A 75 -2.21 -3.29 -0.47
C ASN A 75 -1.84 -1.80 -0.55
N ALA A 76 -0.70 -1.40 -0.01
CA ALA A 76 -0.25 -0.01 -0.06
C ALA A 76 0.12 0.42 -1.49
N ILE A 77 0.79 -0.44 -2.24
CA ILE A 77 1.16 -0.19 -3.63
C ILE A 77 -0.08 -0.22 -4.53
N ASN A 78 -0.97 -1.22 -4.36
CA ASN A 78 -2.18 -1.37 -5.17
C ASN A 78 -3.22 -0.25 -4.94
N ARG A 79 -3.07 0.54 -3.89
CA ARG A 79 -4.01 1.63 -3.56
C ARG A 79 -4.09 2.70 -4.66
N SER A 80 -3.08 2.85 -5.48
CA SER A 80 -3.10 3.83 -6.59
C SER A 80 -4.01 3.43 -7.75
N GLY A 81 -4.42 2.16 -7.84
CA GLY A 81 -5.37 1.66 -8.84
C GLY A 81 -4.80 1.47 -10.26
N ASP A 82 -3.64 2.02 -10.55
CA ASP A 82 -2.94 1.92 -11.83
C ASP A 82 -1.75 0.94 -11.81
N VAL A 83 -1.58 0.26 -10.69
CA VAL A 83 -0.53 -0.76 -10.48
C VAL A 83 -1.12 -2.03 -9.92
N TRP A 84 -0.48 -3.13 -10.25
CA TRP A 84 -0.74 -4.45 -9.71
C TRP A 84 0.54 -5.01 -9.13
N ALA A 85 0.63 -5.07 -7.81
CA ALA A 85 1.79 -5.56 -7.08
C ALA A 85 1.53 -6.94 -6.49
N HIS A 86 2.54 -7.79 -6.59
CA HIS A 86 2.61 -9.07 -5.90
C HIS A 86 3.92 -9.16 -5.12
N VAL A 87 3.84 -9.40 -3.82
CA VAL A 87 5.00 -9.39 -2.93
C VAL A 87 5.53 -10.80 -2.69
N ASN A 88 6.80 -11.03 -2.98
CA ASN A 88 7.51 -12.24 -2.62
C ASN A 88 8.35 -12.00 -1.36
N LEU A 89 7.85 -12.50 -0.22
CA LEU A 89 8.49 -12.31 1.08
C LEU A 89 9.88 -12.96 1.14
N GLY A 90 10.05 -14.15 0.55
CA GLY A 90 11.31 -14.88 0.57
C GLY A 90 12.45 -14.15 -0.14
N ARG A 91 12.10 -13.35 -1.16
CA ARG A 91 13.06 -12.53 -1.92
C ARG A 91 13.12 -11.08 -1.44
N LYS A 92 12.28 -10.68 -0.47
CA LYS A 92 12.09 -9.30 -0.02
C LYS A 92 11.83 -8.32 -1.18
N ARG A 93 11.06 -8.77 -2.16
CA ARG A 93 10.85 -8.07 -3.43
C ARG A 93 9.38 -8.08 -3.80
N ALA A 94 8.89 -6.95 -4.26
CA ALA A 94 7.59 -6.83 -4.91
C ALA A 94 7.77 -6.84 -6.43
N GLU A 95 7.02 -7.67 -7.10
CA GLU A 95 6.82 -7.63 -8.54
C GLU A 95 5.65 -6.71 -8.83
N VAL A 96 5.89 -5.66 -9.57
CA VAL A 96 4.90 -4.61 -9.80
C VAL A 96 4.69 -4.42 -11.29
N LEU A 97 3.45 -4.58 -11.71
CA LEU A 97 2.97 -4.24 -13.04
C LEU A 97 2.33 -2.85 -12.98
N SER A 98 2.60 -1.98 -13.94
CA SER A 98 2.06 -0.62 -13.96
C SER A 98 1.55 -0.24 -15.34
N LYS A 99 0.44 0.53 -15.37
CA LYS A 99 -0.12 1.12 -16.58
C LYS A 99 0.66 2.33 -17.04
N THR A 100 1.34 2.99 -16.10
CA THR A 100 2.15 4.18 -16.34
C THR A 100 3.58 3.99 -15.87
N GLU A 101 4.49 4.77 -16.39
CA GLU A 101 5.86 4.77 -15.91
C GLU A 101 5.94 5.28 -14.47
N LYS A 102 6.62 4.52 -13.61
CA LYS A 102 6.79 4.82 -12.19
C LYS A 102 8.26 4.95 -11.85
N THR A 103 8.53 5.80 -10.86
CA THR A 103 9.84 6.01 -10.29
C THR A 103 9.94 5.42 -8.90
N GLU A 104 11.16 5.26 -8.39
CA GLU A 104 11.38 4.81 -7.01
C GLU A 104 10.67 5.71 -5.98
N SER A 105 10.64 7.03 -6.26
CA SER A 105 9.97 8.00 -5.39
C SER A 105 8.45 7.79 -5.31
N ASP A 106 7.82 7.26 -6.35
CA ASP A 106 6.38 6.99 -6.36
C ASP A 106 6.05 5.80 -5.46
N PHE A 107 6.87 4.75 -5.50
CA PHE A 107 6.74 3.62 -4.58
C PHE A 107 7.08 4.00 -3.14
N ALA A 108 8.10 4.84 -2.93
CA ALA A 108 8.42 5.38 -1.62
C ALA A 108 7.27 6.22 -1.05
N LYS A 109 6.56 6.99 -1.87
CA LYS A 109 5.35 7.73 -1.48
C LYS A 109 4.19 6.78 -1.14
N ALA A 110 4.00 5.70 -1.91
CA ALA A 110 2.97 4.72 -1.64
C ALA A 110 3.17 4.02 -0.28
N LEU A 111 4.43 3.79 0.12
CA LEU A 111 4.80 3.21 1.41
C LEU A 111 4.98 4.25 2.53
N LYS A 112 4.79 5.54 2.22
CA LYS A 112 4.92 6.61 3.23
C LYS A 112 3.91 6.44 4.36
N GLY A 113 4.41 6.45 5.60
CA GLY A 113 3.59 6.23 6.80
C GLY A 113 3.49 4.77 7.22
N THR A 114 4.19 3.87 6.53
CA THR A 114 4.43 2.49 6.95
C THR A 114 5.86 2.33 7.46
N ASP A 115 6.16 1.21 8.10
CA ASP A 115 7.51 0.89 8.57
C ASP A 115 8.40 0.27 7.48
N TYR A 116 7.89 0.19 6.23
CA TYR A 116 8.59 -0.41 5.10
C TYR A 116 9.34 0.64 4.28
N LYS A 117 10.51 0.25 3.75
CA LYS A 117 11.35 1.13 2.94
C LYS A 117 11.64 0.50 1.59
N VAL A 118 11.52 1.30 0.54
CA VAL A 118 12.03 0.93 -0.78
C VAL A 118 13.55 1.04 -0.74
N THR A 119 14.25 -0.03 -1.10
CA THR A 119 15.71 -0.10 -1.12
C THR A 119 16.29 -0.20 -2.53
N GLY A 120 15.43 -0.42 -3.52
CA GLY A 120 15.83 -0.46 -4.92
C GLY A 120 14.66 -0.65 -5.86
N LEU A 121 14.81 -0.13 -7.06
CA LEU A 121 13.88 -0.28 -8.17
C LEU A 121 14.63 -0.81 -9.39
N GLU A 122 14.17 -1.92 -9.91
CA GLU A 122 14.67 -2.52 -11.15
C GLU A 122 13.55 -2.54 -12.17
N ARG A 123 13.71 -1.84 -13.29
CA ARG A 123 12.75 -1.89 -14.41
C ARG A 123 13.07 -3.10 -15.27
N ILE A 124 12.06 -3.90 -15.52
CA ILE A 124 12.14 -5.00 -16.46
C ILE A 124 11.45 -4.53 -17.74
N GLU A 125 12.25 -4.28 -18.78
CA GLU A 125 11.65 -4.19 -20.10
C GLU A 125 11.07 -5.56 -20.44
N LYS A 126 9.81 -5.60 -20.87
CA LYS A 126 9.24 -6.79 -21.50
C LYS A 126 10.09 -7.05 -22.74
N GLN A 127 11.15 -7.82 -22.57
CA GLN A 127 11.88 -8.38 -23.69
C GLN A 127 10.85 -9.23 -24.45
N GLY A 128 10.51 -8.78 -25.63
CA GLY A 128 9.67 -9.54 -26.54
C GLY A 128 10.20 -10.95 -26.53
N ARG A 129 9.31 -11.90 -26.38
CA ARG A 129 9.56 -13.34 -26.32
C ARG A 129 10.29 -13.75 -27.60
N ASP A 130 11.60 -13.54 -27.65
CA ASP A 130 12.47 -14.21 -28.59
C ASP A 130 12.97 -15.49 -27.92
N ASP A 131 12.02 -16.43 -27.83
CA ASP A 131 12.33 -17.83 -27.71
C ASP A 131 12.93 -18.28 -29.06
N ASN A 132 14.18 -18.10 -29.23
CA ASN A 132 14.99 -18.94 -30.09
C ASN A 132 16.49 -18.75 -29.88
N THR A 133 17.03 -19.32 -28.82
CA THR A 133 18.45 -19.72 -28.87
C THR A 133 18.52 -21.23 -28.76
N ARG A 134 18.34 -21.81 -29.89
CA ARG A 134 18.64 -23.20 -30.20
C ARG A 134 20.12 -23.46 -29.87
N ILE A 135 20.30 -24.37 -28.96
CA ILE A 135 21.54 -25.09 -28.65
C ILE A 135 22.10 -25.69 -29.94
N ARG A 136 23.35 -25.43 -30.19
CA ARG A 136 24.26 -26.34 -30.87
C ARG A 136 25.55 -26.50 -30.08
#